data_68464891252defaee2df77b5e331da79
#
_entry.id   68464891252defaee2df77b5e331da79
#
_cell.length_a   1.000
_cell.length_b   1.000
_cell.length_c   1.000
_cell.angle_alpha   90.00
_cell.angle_beta   90.00
_cell.angle_gamma   90.00
#
_symmetry.space_group_name_H-M   'P 1'
#
loop_
_entity.id
_entity.type
_entity.pdbx_description
1 polymer ?
#
loop_
_entity_poly.entity_id
_entity_poly.type
_entity_poly.pdbx_seq_one_letter_code
_entity_poly.pdbx_strand_id
1 'polypeptide(L)'
;ISSAYRSSAVGPGEQPDYLNAVLLLETTLTPMALLTALQEIESAQGRERNLRWGARTLDLDILLYDQQAVDSLHLTIPHPRMKERNFVLYPLLEISQPKLMLPDGAELGTLVAACPLGKLQKTTFSLCAGNGANTGNADQTGPD
;
A
#
# COMPACT_ATOMS: atom_id res chain seq x y z
N ILE A 1 -10.85 0.01 1.44
CA ILE A 1 -9.53 0.11 2.09
C ILE A 1 -9.41 -0.95 3.16
N SER A 2 -8.26 -1.53 3.30
CA SER A 2 -8.04 -2.56 4.30
C SER A 2 -7.92 -1.93 5.69
N SER A 3 -7.84 -2.79 6.70
CA SER A 3 -7.46 -2.35 8.03
C SER A 3 -6.01 -1.90 7.99
N ALA A 4 -5.60 -1.17 8.99
CA ALA A 4 -4.19 -0.80 9.11
C ALA A 4 -3.44 -1.94 9.78
N TYR A 5 -2.28 -2.24 9.27
CA TYR A 5 -1.43 -3.29 9.81
C TYR A 5 -0.13 -2.67 10.26
N ARG A 6 0.33 -3.09 11.45
CA ARG A 6 1.58 -2.59 11.99
C ARG A 6 2.69 -3.56 11.68
N SER A 7 3.77 -3.08 11.10
CA SER A 7 4.93 -3.90 10.85
C SER A 7 6.11 -3.30 11.57
N SER A 8 7.01 -4.17 12.00
CA SER A 8 8.19 -3.70 12.70
C SER A 8 9.22 -3.21 11.74
N ALA A 9 9.86 -2.12 12.09
CA ALA A 9 10.96 -1.62 11.28
C ALA A 9 12.14 -2.57 11.41
N VAL A 10 12.90 -2.70 10.36
CA VAL A 10 14.03 -3.59 10.34
C VAL A 10 15.28 -2.74 10.39
N GLY A 11 16.25 -3.16 11.16
CA GLY A 11 17.50 -2.44 11.22
C GLY A 11 18.00 -2.34 12.64
N PRO A 12 19.19 -1.84 12.80
CA PRO A 12 19.78 -1.74 14.12
C PRO A 12 19.11 -0.62 14.91
N GLY A 13 19.06 -0.80 16.20
CA GLY A 13 18.54 0.23 17.06
C GLY A 13 17.05 0.23 17.12
N GLU A 14 16.52 1.17 17.83
CA GLU A 14 15.11 1.27 17.96
C GLU A 14 14.55 2.10 16.86
N GLN A 15 13.63 1.58 16.12
CA GLN A 15 12.99 2.31 15.05
C GLN A 15 11.50 2.18 15.19
N PRO A 16 10.76 3.21 14.80
CA PRO A 16 9.31 3.14 14.93
C PRO A 16 8.73 2.11 14.00
N ASP A 17 7.60 1.57 14.39
CA ASP A 17 6.88 0.66 13.53
C ASP A 17 6.25 1.43 12.41
N TYR A 18 5.90 0.72 11.35
CA TYR A 18 5.19 1.30 10.23
C TYR A 18 3.75 0.85 10.24
N LEU A 19 2.87 1.69 9.75
CA LEU A 19 1.49 1.31 9.51
C LEU A 19 1.29 1.22 8.02
N ASN A 20 0.66 0.14 7.59
CA ASN A 20 0.45 -0.12 6.18
C ASN A 20 -1.00 -0.50 5.94
N ALA A 21 -1.49 -0.18 4.78
CA ALA A 21 -2.82 -0.57 4.37
C ALA A 21 -2.84 -0.66 2.85
N VAL A 22 -3.83 -1.34 2.31
CA VAL A 22 -3.99 -1.48 0.88
C VAL A 22 -5.34 -0.91 0.51
N LEU A 23 -5.38 -0.19 -0.58
CA LEU A 23 -6.55 0.52 -1.03
C LEU A 23 -6.90 0.08 -2.43
N LEU A 24 -8.16 -0.18 -2.67
CA LEU A 24 -8.65 -0.45 -4.01
C LEU A 24 -9.23 0.85 -4.53
N LEU A 25 -8.81 1.23 -5.73
CA LEU A 25 -9.16 2.53 -6.26
C LEU A 25 -9.67 2.38 -7.67
N GLU A 26 -10.69 3.13 -8.02
CA GLU A 26 -11.14 3.21 -9.40
C GLU A 26 -10.67 4.52 -9.98
N THR A 27 -10.10 4.47 -11.17
CA THR A 27 -9.56 5.68 -11.75
C THR A 27 -9.59 5.57 -13.26
N THR A 28 -9.65 6.71 -13.93
CA THR A 28 -9.52 6.75 -15.37
C THR A 28 -8.11 7.13 -15.78
N LEU A 29 -7.22 7.34 -14.83
CA LEU A 29 -5.85 7.70 -15.15
C LEU A 29 -5.08 6.49 -15.65
N THR A 30 -4.14 6.72 -16.55
CA THR A 30 -3.24 5.64 -16.93
C THR A 30 -2.31 5.33 -15.78
N PRO A 31 -1.64 4.19 -15.81
CA PRO A 31 -0.70 3.87 -14.73
C PRO A 31 0.33 4.96 -14.47
N MET A 32 0.91 5.53 -15.53
CA MET A 32 1.91 6.57 -15.32
C MET A 32 1.29 7.86 -14.78
N ALA A 33 0.09 8.22 -15.26
CA ALA A 33 -0.59 9.39 -14.73
C ALA A 33 -0.96 9.20 -13.28
N LEU A 34 -1.36 7.99 -12.92
CA LEU A 34 -1.66 7.68 -11.52
C LEU A 34 -0.40 7.79 -10.68
N LEU A 35 0.71 7.27 -11.16
CA LEU A 35 1.97 7.38 -10.42
C LEU A 35 2.31 8.84 -10.16
N THR A 36 2.17 9.68 -11.18
CA THR A 36 2.46 11.10 -11.01
C THR A 36 1.55 11.73 -9.96
N ALA A 37 0.26 11.40 -10.01
CA ALA A 37 -0.67 11.95 -9.05
C ALA A 37 -0.32 11.52 -7.63
N LEU A 38 0.06 10.26 -7.44
CA LEU A 38 0.43 9.77 -6.12
C LEU A 38 1.71 10.44 -5.63
N GLN A 39 2.65 10.66 -6.52
CA GLN A 39 3.89 11.32 -6.13
C GLN A 39 3.64 12.77 -5.72
N GLU A 40 2.67 13.41 -6.34
CA GLU A 40 2.31 14.76 -5.95
C GLU A 40 1.72 14.79 -4.55
N ILE A 41 0.92 13.78 -4.21
CA ILE A 41 0.37 13.70 -2.87
C ILE A 41 1.48 13.49 -1.86
N GLU A 42 2.42 12.60 -2.16
CA GLU A 42 3.54 12.38 -1.25
C GLU A 42 4.35 13.65 -1.04
N SER A 43 4.60 14.38 -2.12
CA SER A 43 5.38 15.60 -2.01
C SER A 43 4.66 16.65 -1.19
N ALA A 44 3.36 16.76 -1.38
CA ALA A 44 2.60 17.73 -0.63
C ALA A 44 2.63 17.42 0.87
N GLN A 45 2.54 16.15 1.21
CA GLN A 45 2.59 15.76 2.61
C GLN A 45 3.96 16.03 3.20
N GLY A 46 5.00 15.72 2.46
CA GLY A 46 6.35 15.97 2.94
C GLY A 46 6.62 17.44 3.12
N ARG A 47 6.13 18.24 2.19
CA ARG A 47 6.36 19.66 2.27
C ARG A 47 5.64 20.26 3.48
N GLU A 48 4.43 19.84 3.71
CA GLU A 48 3.68 20.35 4.82
C GLU A 48 4.29 19.99 6.13
N ARG A 49 4.86 18.81 6.23
CA ARG A 49 5.43 18.40 7.49
C ARG A 49 6.78 18.96 7.70
N ASN A 50 7.43 19.41 6.66
CA ASN A 50 8.74 20.01 6.80
C ASN A 50 9.61 19.09 7.62
N LEU A 51 9.83 17.88 7.14
CA LEU A 51 10.46 16.89 7.92
C LEU A 51 11.93 17.10 8.03
N ARG A 52 12.37 17.68 9.10
CA ARG A 52 13.76 17.88 9.26
C ARG A 52 14.44 16.58 9.56
N TRP A 53 13.72 15.56 9.90
CA TRP A 53 14.33 14.28 10.21
C TRP A 53 14.53 13.47 8.96
N GLY A 54 14.06 13.89 7.83
CA GLY A 54 14.24 13.17 6.61
C GLY A 54 13.34 11.97 6.44
N ALA A 55 12.50 11.67 7.41
CA ALA A 55 11.62 10.53 7.27
C ALA A 55 10.41 10.90 6.46
N ARG A 56 9.96 10.02 5.58
CA ARG A 56 8.76 10.26 4.85
C ARG A 56 7.60 9.99 5.73
N THR A 57 6.55 10.78 5.60
CA THR A 57 5.34 10.51 6.34
C THR A 57 4.39 9.65 5.57
N LEU A 58 4.55 9.54 4.29
CA LEU A 58 3.59 8.81 3.46
C LEU A 58 4.28 8.23 2.24
N ASP A 59 4.10 6.94 2.04
CA ASP A 59 4.56 6.27 0.84
C ASP A 59 3.37 5.68 0.15
N LEU A 60 3.19 5.98 -1.13
CA LEU A 60 2.08 5.47 -1.92
C LEU A 60 2.64 4.69 -3.09
N ASP A 61 2.44 3.38 -3.06
CA ASP A 61 2.95 2.51 -4.11
C ASP A 61 1.81 1.90 -4.89
N ILE A 62 1.99 1.73 -6.18
CA ILE A 62 1.03 1.03 -7.01
C ILE A 62 1.41 -0.44 -6.99
N LEU A 63 0.50 -1.28 -6.53
CA LEU A 63 0.76 -2.71 -6.48
C LEU A 63 0.30 -3.39 -7.76
N LEU A 64 -0.91 -3.14 -8.13
CA LEU A 64 -1.55 -3.75 -9.29
C LEU A 64 -2.38 -2.71 -10.00
N TYR A 65 -2.57 -2.89 -11.29
CA TYR A 65 -3.44 -2.01 -12.07
C TYR A 65 -4.18 -2.93 -13.05
N ASP A 66 -5.38 -3.34 -12.69
CA ASP A 66 -6.13 -4.34 -13.43
C ASP A 66 -5.22 -5.56 -13.63
N GLN A 67 -5.17 -6.09 -14.81
CA GLN A 67 -4.30 -7.20 -15.13
C GLN A 67 -3.14 -6.75 -16.00
N GLN A 68 -2.79 -5.49 -15.93
CA GLN A 68 -1.72 -4.97 -16.76
C GLN A 68 -0.36 -5.25 -16.17
N ALA A 69 0.59 -5.48 -17.04
CA ALA A 69 1.99 -5.60 -16.66
C ALA A 69 2.70 -4.39 -17.23
N VAL A 70 3.43 -3.68 -16.40
CA VAL A 70 4.14 -2.48 -16.82
C VAL A 70 5.59 -2.65 -16.39
N ASP A 71 6.51 -2.41 -17.31
CA ASP A 71 7.92 -2.53 -16.99
C ASP A 71 8.62 -1.34 -17.65
N SER A 72 8.68 -0.25 -16.93
CA SER A 72 9.31 0.95 -17.46
C SER A 72 10.31 1.47 -16.45
N LEU A 73 11.01 2.50 -16.83
CA LEU A 73 12.07 3.05 -15.99
C LEU A 73 11.55 3.49 -14.64
N HIS A 74 10.37 4.07 -14.61
CA HIS A 74 9.87 4.65 -13.36
C HIS A 74 8.73 3.87 -12.73
N LEU A 75 8.24 2.81 -13.36
CA LEU A 75 7.08 2.11 -12.85
C LEU A 75 7.10 0.65 -13.28
N THR A 76 6.97 -0.22 -12.33
CA THR A 76 6.85 -1.66 -12.59
C THR A 76 5.59 -2.16 -11.91
N ILE A 77 4.71 -2.81 -12.67
CA ILE A 77 3.48 -3.40 -12.16
C ILE A 77 3.43 -4.83 -12.68
N PRO A 78 3.22 -5.80 -11.84
CA PRO A 78 2.98 -5.74 -10.39
C PRO A 78 4.19 -5.20 -9.66
N HIS A 79 3.96 -4.64 -8.49
CA HIS A 79 5.07 -4.11 -7.70
C HIS A 79 6.10 -5.22 -7.52
N PRO A 80 7.37 -4.94 -7.77
CA PRO A 80 8.36 -6.02 -7.83
C PRO A 80 8.62 -6.72 -6.50
N ARG A 81 8.30 -6.10 -5.39
CA ARG A 81 8.57 -6.70 -4.10
C ARG A 81 7.33 -7.18 -3.38
N MET A 82 6.16 -7.04 -3.98
CA MET A 82 4.93 -7.31 -3.25
C MET A 82 4.78 -8.77 -2.83
N LYS A 83 5.34 -9.67 -3.60
CA LYS A 83 5.16 -11.09 -3.30
C LYS A 83 5.91 -11.54 -2.06
N GLU A 84 6.83 -10.72 -1.58
CA GLU A 84 7.62 -11.07 -0.41
C GLU A 84 7.22 -10.28 0.82
N ARG A 85 6.23 -9.42 0.71
CA ARG A 85 5.93 -8.50 1.81
C ARG A 85 4.61 -8.85 2.45
N ASN A 86 4.68 -9.37 3.67
CA ASN A 86 3.44 -9.72 4.37
C ASN A 86 2.56 -8.49 4.58
N PHE A 87 3.18 -7.30 4.77
CA PHE A 87 2.40 -6.09 5.01
C PHE A 87 1.75 -5.57 3.72
N VAL A 88 1.92 -6.26 2.61
CA VAL A 88 1.20 -6.00 1.38
C VAL A 88 0.19 -7.12 1.15
N LEU A 89 0.63 -8.36 1.27
CA LEU A 89 -0.19 -9.51 0.90
C LEU A 89 -1.39 -9.70 1.83
N TYR A 90 -1.19 -9.54 3.12
CA TYR A 90 -2.29 -9.75 4.06
C TYR A 90 -3.35 -8.67 3.95
N PRO A 91 -2.99 -7.39 3.89
CA PRO A 91 -4.02 -6.37 3.66
C PRO A 91 -4.70 -6.51 2.30
N LEU A 92 -3.96 -6.90 1.28
CA LEU A 92 -4.54 -7.09 -0.03
C LEU A 92 -5.57 -8.21 -0.01
N LEU A 93 -5.26 -9.30 0.68
CA LEU A 93 -6.20 -10.40 0.80
C LEU A 93 -7.48 -9.95 1.51
N GLU A 94 -7.35 -9.07 2.48
CA GLU A 94 -8.51 -8.61 3.23
C GLU A 94 -9.54 -7.94 2.34
N ILE A 95 -9.10 -7.22 1.32
CA ILE A 95 -10.02 -6.48 0.46
C ILE A 95 -10.22 -7.14 -0.90
N SER A 96 -9.71 -8.35 -1.07
CA SER A 96 -9.90 -9.07 -2.33
C SER A 96 -10.30 -10.51 -2.02
N GLN A 97 -9.70 -11.46 -2.69
CA GLN A 97 -10.06 -12.85 -2.46
C GLN A 97 -8.86 -13.73 -2.76
N PRO A 98 -8.81 -14.91 -2.18
CA PRO A 98 -7.66 -15.79 -2.38
C PRO A 98 -7.42 -16.18 -3.84
N LYS A 99 -8.47 -16.19 -4.64
CA LYS A 99 -8.34 -16.59 -6.02
C LYS A 99 -7.91 -15.46 -6.94
N LEU A 100 -7.62 -14.29 -6.39
CA LEU A 100 -7.13 -13.19 -7.21
C LEU A 100 -5.85 -13.60 -7.90
N MET A 101 -5.81 -13.41 -9.21
CA MET A 101 -4.63 -13.78 -9.99
C MET A 101 -3.89 -12.52 -10.37
N LEU A 102 -2.58 -12.53 -10.20
CA LEU A 102 -1.75 -11.44 -10.64
C LEU A 102 -1.48 -11.61 -12.13
N PRO A 103 -1.03 -10.57 -12.82
CA PRO A 103 -0.80 -10.67 -14.27
C PRO A 103 0.19 -11.76 -14.67
N ASP A 104 1.09 -12.14 -13.78
CA ASP A 104 2.07 -13.16 -14.10
C ASP A 104 1.57 -14.56 -13.78
N GLY A 105 0.32 -14.69 -13.36
CA GLY A 105 -0.25 -16.00 -13.09
C GLY A 105 -0.17 -16.44 -11.65
N ALA A 106 0.46 -15.66 -10.79
CA ALA A 106 0.53 -16.04 -9.37
C ALA A 106 -0.84 -15.80 -8.72
N GLU A 107 -1.21 -16.69 -7.82
CA GLU A 107 -2.48 -16.59 -7.13
C GLU A 107 -2.26 -16.03 -5.75
N LEU A 108 -3.07 -15.05 -5.35
CA LEU A 108 -2.85 -14.36 -4.09
C LEU A 108 -2.89 -15.31 -2.89
N GLY A 109 -3.85 -16.22 -2.87
CA GLY A 109 -3.94 -17.15 -1.74
C GLY A 109 -2.68 -17.98 -1.58
N THR A 110 -2.08 -18.39 -2.69
CA THR A 110 -0.84 -19.15 -2.63
C THR A 110 0.30 -18.30 -2.10
N LEU A 111 0.35 -17.05 -2.53
CA LEU A 111 1.40 -16.16 -2.07
C LEU A 111 1.27 -15.89 -0.56
N VAL A 112 0.03 -15.70 -0.10
CA VAL A 112 -0.19 -15.45 1.32
C VAL A 112 0.18 -16.69 2.11
N ALA A 113 -0.20 -17.87 1.64
CA ALA A 113 0.11 -19.10 2.36
C ALA A 113 1.60 -19.32 2.49
N ALA A 114 2.36 -18.85 1.52
CA ALA A 114 3.81 -19.03 1.55
C ALA A 114 4.53 -17.90 2.27
N CYS A 115 3.83 -16.87 2.69
CA CYS A 115 4.47 -15.71 3.28
C CYS A 115 4.14 -15.65 4.77
N PRO A 116 5.10 -15.83 5.65
CA PRO A 116 4.81 -15.86 7.08
C PRO A 116 4.25 -14.54 7.57
N LEU A 117 3.30 -14.63 8.47
CA LEU A 117 2.75 -13.43 9.08
C LEU A 117 3.80 -12.73 9.92
N GLY A 118 4.66 -13.50 10.59
CA GLY A 118 5.71 -12.91 11.37
C GLY A 118 5.15 -12.01 12.46
N LYS A 119 5.71 -10.83 12.57
CA LYS A 119 5.30 -9.89 13.59
C LYS A 119 4.28 -8.89 13.09
N LEU A 120 3.73 -9.11 11.91
CA LEU A 120 2.72 -8.21 11.39
C LEU A 120 1.46 -8.30 12.24
N GLN A 121 0.90 -7.18 12.62
CA GLN A 121 -0.27 -7.14 13.48
C GLN A 121 -1.35 -6.31 12.83
N LYS A 122 -2.54 -6.87 12.73
CA LYS A 122 -3.69 -6.12 12.28
C LYS A 122 -4.17 -5.28 13.45
N THR A 123 -4.30 -4.00 13.24
CA THR A 123 -4.70 -3.12 14.31
C THR A 123 -6.21 -2.99 14.35
N THR A 124 -6.71 -2.33 15.36
CA THR A 124 -8.13 -2.04 15.42
C THR A 124 -8.45 -0.71 14.78
N PHE A 125 -7.48 -0.01 14.23
CA PHE A 125 -7.75 1.24 13.55
C PHE A 125 -8.53 0.98 12.29
N SER A 126 -9.49 1.84 12.01
CA SER A 126 -10.19 1.82 10.74
C SER A 126 -9.73 3.03 9.98
N LEU A 127 -9.14 2.79 8.83
CA LEU A 127 -8.73 3.90 8.00
C LEU A 127 -9.83 4.36 7.09
N CYS A 128 -10.91 3.64 7.02
CA CYS A 128 -12.02 4.07 6.23
C CYS A 128 -12.75 5.12 6.98
N ALA A 129 -13.03 6.17 6.38
CA ALA A 129 -13.67 7.23 7.02
C ALA A 129 -15.05 6.90 7.36
N GLY A 130 -15.49 5.89 7.21
CA GLY A 130 -16.70 5.53 7.66
C GLY A 130 -17.76 6.46 7.42
N ASN A 131 -17.83 7.43 8.04
CA ASN A 131 -18.93 8.25 7.90
C ASN A 131 -18.63 9.11 6.90
N GLY A 132 -19.06 8.95 5.88
CA GLY A 132 -18.87 9.74 4.83
C GLY A 132 -18.75 11.12 5.13
N ALA A 133 -19.15 11.39 6.17
CA ALA A 133 -19.17 12.76 6.48
C ALA A 133 -17.88 13.35 6.16
N ASN A 134 -16.83 12.83 6.55
CA ASN A 134 -15.72 13.48 6.30
C ASN A 134 -14.94 12.78 5.38
N THR A 135 -15.45 12.58 4.37
CA THR A 135 -14.82 11.92 3.45
C THR A 135 -13.60 12.54 3.03
N GLY A 136 -13.59 13.75 3.09
CA GLY A 136 -12.43 14.41 2.59
C GLY A 136 -11.21 13.86 3.20
N ASN A 137 -11.30 13.37 4.34
CA ASN A 137 -10.17 12.92 4.90
C ASN A 137 -9.81 11.60 4.53
N ALA A 138 -10.67 10.90 4.04
CA ALA A 138 -10.38 9.56 3.80
C ALA A 138 -9.26 9.39 2.88
N ASP A 139 -9.12 10.30 2.05
CA ASP A 139 -8.15 10.11 1.11
C ASP A 139 -6.82 10.16 1.67
N GLN A 140 -6.65 10.86 2.68
CA GLN A 140 -5.40 10.95 3.13
C GLN A 140 -4.98 9.73 3.72
N THR A 141 -5.81 8.96 4.07
CA THR A 141 -5.37 7.84 4.75
C THR A 141 -5.01 6.78 3.82
N GLY A 142 -5.10 6.95 2.61
CA GLY A 142 -4.82 5.88 1.77
C GLY A 142 -3.36 5.56 1.71
N PRO A 143 -2.70 5.24 2.73
CA PRO A 143 -1.32 4.88 2.65
C PRO A 143 -1.30 3.52 2.14
N ASP A 144 -0.54 3.09 1.40
CA ASP A 144 -0.59 1.83 0.95
C ASP A 144 0.45 0.99 1.43
#